data_d166833f463e0f75ebb0ecefe977f441
#
_entry.id   d166833f463e0f75ebb0ecefe977f441
#
_cell.length_a   1.000
_cell.length_b   1.000
_cell.length_c   1.000
_cell.angle_alpha   90.00
_cell.angle_beta   90.00
_cell.angle_gamma   90.00
#
_symmetry.space_group_name_H-M   'P 1'
#
loop_
_entity.id
_entity.type
_entity.pdbx_description
1 polymer ?
#
loop_
_entity_poly.entity_id
_entity_poly.type
_entity_poly.pdbx_seq_one_letter_code
_entity_poly.pdbx_strand_id
1 'polypeptide(L)'
;MDNGSIYTKNLINFLSKQKTEYEIRDVGRTLVRDFAKDSTESYLKRFDSFILTGRKENNRIMNKANSEIIKHAISEKKQLLGICYGAEILNQTLNGTIKKYNERIYGEETVIVEKKNKICQNEIRVFESHRWGISQLGKELHCLASSKSCKYEIVKYNNLNNFGTQFHPEMSDDGQSIIQTFLSI
;
A
#
# COMPACT_ATOMS: atom_id res chain seq x y z
N MET A 1 -7.42 -1.88 -5.34
CA MET A 1 -8.50 -1.54 -4.42
C MET A 1 -8.47 -0.05 -4.20
N ASP A 2 -9.49 0.67 -4.65
CA ASP A 2 -9.62 2.11 -4.46
C ASP A 2 -10.29 2.41 -3.12
N ASN A 3 -9.55 3.02 -2.22
CA ASN A 3 -10.00 3.42 -0.88
C ASN A 3 -10.43 4.90 -0.84
N GLY A 4 -10.64 5.53 -1.99
CA GLY A 4 -11.07 6.93 -2.12
C GLY A 4 -9.93 7.95 -1.98
N SER A 5 -8.70 7.56 -2.30
CA SER A 5 -7.59 8.51 -2.37
C SER A 5 -7.80 9.53 -3.49
N ILE A 6 -7.49 10.78 -3.21
CA ILE A 6 -7.48 11.83 -4.25
C ILE A 6 -6.43 11.59 -5.34
N TYR A 7 -5.44 10.74 -5.06
CA TYR A 7 -4.36 10.39 -5.98
C TYR A 7 -4.61 9.10 -6.78
N THR A 8 -5.73 8.38 -6.53
CA THR A 8 -6.07 7.14 -7.27
C THR A 8 -6.05 7.36 -8.78
N LYS A 9 -6.48 8.54 -9.26
CA LYS A 9 -6.44 8.86 -10.70
C LYS A 9 -5.03 8.83 -11.27
N ASN A 10 -4.01 9.28 -10.52
CA ASN A 10 -2.61 9.24 -10.94
C ASN A 10 -2.13 7.80 -11.08
N LEU A 11 -2.47 6.94 -10.11
CA LEU A 11 -2.18 5.51 -10.19
C LEU A 11 -2.84 4.86 -11.42
N ILE A 12 -4.13 5.12 -11.67
CA ILE A 12 -4.85 4.59 -12.84
C ILE A 12 -4.20 5.06 -14.13
N ASN A 13 -3.87 6.35 -14.25
CA ASN A 13 -3.18 6.90 -15.42
C ASN A 13 -1.81 6.26 -15.65
N PHE A 14 -1.09 5.93 -14.56
CA PHE A 14 0.17 5.19 -14.66
C PHE A 14 -0.07 3.75 -15.13
N LEU A 15 -0.97 3.02 -14.49
CA LEU A 15 -1.27 1.61 -14.82
C LEU A 15 -1.77 1.44 -16.25
N SER A 16 -2.57 2.39 -16.77
CA SER A 16 -3.08 2.34 -18.15
C SER A 16 -1.98 2.41 -19.23
N LYS A 17 -0.80 2.92 -18.85
CA LYS A 17 0.38 2.96 -19.75
C LYS A 17 1.22 1.69 -19.68
N GLN A 18 0.97 0.84 -18.67
CA GLN A 18 1.66 -0.44 -18.49
C GLN A 18 0.95 -1.54 -19.31
N LYS A 19 1.68 -2.57 -19.69
CA LYS A 19 1.11 -3.76 -20.35
C LYS A 19 0.49 -4.76 -19.35
N THR A 20 -0.08 -4.27 -18.26
CA THR A 20 -0.63 -5.08 -17.17
C THR A 20 -2.14 -4.97 -17.19
N GLU A 21 -2.84 -6.08 -17.22
CA GLU A 21 -4.29 -6.10 -17.01
C GLU A 21 -4.60 -5.82 -15.54
N TYR A 22 -5.57 -4.95 -15.27
CA TYR A 22 -5.97 -4.62 -13.93
C TYR A 22 -7.48 -4.39 -13.81
N GLU A 23 -7.99 -4.60 -12.63
CA GLU A 23 -9.36 -4.33 -12.27
C GLU A 23 -9.42 -3.34 -11.08
N ILE A 24 -10.27 -2.33 -11.19
CA ILE A 24 -10.47 -1.34 -10.14
C ILE A 24 -11.72 -1.71 -9.35
N ARG A 25 -11.58 -1.80 -8.03
CA ARG A 25 -12.70 -2.00 -7.10
C ARG A 25 -12.74 -0.90 -6.07
N ASP A 26 -13.85 -0.22 -6.01
CA ASP A 26 -14.17 0.78 -4.99
C ASP A 26 -14.73 0.07 -3.75
N VAL A 27 -14.08 0.29 -2.61
CA VAL A 27 -14.50 -0.31 -1.34
C VAL A 27 -15.89 0.16 -0.90
N GLY A 28 -16.25 1.39 -1.22
CA GLY A 28 -17.52 1.98 -0.77
C GLY A 28 -18.77 1.40 -1.46
N ARG A 29 -18.65 0.97 -2.71
CA ARG A 29 -19.78 0.57 -3.55
C ARG A 29 -19.88 -0.92 -3.79
N THR A 30 -18.78 -1.62 -3.88
CA THR A 30 -18.75 -3.00 -4.42
C THR A 30 -18.60 -4.07 -3.35
N LEU A 31 -17.75 -3.83 -2.34
CA LEU A 31 -17.38 -4.88 -1.39
C LEU A 31 -18.42 -5.21 -0.33
N VAL A 32 -19.32 -4.29 0.00
CA VAL A 32 -20.41 -4.56 0.97
C VAL A 32 -21.32 -5.68 0.45
N ARG A 33 -21.49 -5.80 -0.86
CA ARG A 33 -22.30 -6.86 -1.48
C ARG A 33 -21.53 -8.16 -1.70
N ASP A 34 -20.23 -8.06 -2.05
CA ASP A 34 -19.45 -9.21 -2.49
C ASP A 34 -18.76 -9.94 -1.32
N PHE A 35 -18.34 -9.22 -0.26
CA PHE A 35 -17.76 -9.82 0.95
C PHE A 35 -18.80 -10.51 1.87
N ALA A 36 -20.07 -10.39 1.59
CA ALA A 36 -21.14 -11.05 2.35
C ALA A 36 -21.47 -12.46 1.85
N LYS A 37 -20.82 -12.95 0.80
CA LYS A 37 -21.07 -14.27 0.20
C LYS A 37 -19.78 -15.10 0.18
N ASP A 38 -19.90 -16.41 0.26
CA ASP A 38 -18.81 -17.42 0.15
C ASP A 38 -17.94 -17.30 -1.12
N SER A 39 -18.29 -16.35 -2.00
CA SER A 39 -17.60 -16.07 -3.25
C SER A 39 -16.34 -15.17 -3.13
N THR A 40 -16.07 -14.56 -1.97
CA THR A 40 -14.96 -13.58 -1.83
C THR A 40 -13.60 -14.23 -2.06
N GLU A 41 -13.35 -15.39 -1.47
CA GLU A 41 -12.09 -16.10 -1.64
C GLU A 41 -11.89 -16.53 -3.09
N SER A 42 -12.91 -17.10 -3.71
CA SER A 42 -12.90 -17.50 -5.13
C SER A 42 -12.63 -16.29 -6.05
N TYR A 43 -13.20 -15.14 -5.72
CA TYR A 43 -12.98 -13.90 -6.46
C TYR A 43 -11.53 -13.40 -6.33
N LEU A 44 -10.97 -13.37 -5.11
CA LEU A 44 -9.60 -12.91 -4.87
C LEU A 44 -8.55 -13.84 -5.49
N LYS A 45 -8.83 -15.13 -5.62
CA LYS A 45 -7.93 -16.10 -6.29
C LYS A 45 -7.63 -15.75 -7.76
N ARG A 46 -8.48 -14.98 -8.42
CA ARG A 46 -8.31 -14.57 -9.83
C ARG A 46 -7.17 -13.58 -10.04
N PHE A 47 -6.69 -12.92 -9.00
CA PHE A 47 -5.67 -11.89 -9.08
C PHE A 47 -4.32 -12.41 -8.56
N ASP A 48 -3.24 -12.02 -9.23
CA ASP A 48 -1.87 -12.36 -8.84
C ASP A 48 -1.28 -11.33 -7.88
N SER A 49 -1.77 -10.09 -7.97
CA SER A 49 -1.29 -8.99 -7.14
C SER A 49 -2.40 -8.02 -6.73
N PHE A 50 -2.18 -7.30 -5.63
CA PHE A 50 -3.10 -6.32 -5.08
C PHE A 50 -2.40 -4.99 -4.82
N ILE A 51 -3.04 -3.89 -5.20
CA ILE A 51 -2.63 -2.54 -4.78
C ILE A 51 -3.76 -1.96 -3.91
N LEU A 52 -3.45 -1.59 -2.67
CA LEU A 52 -4.35 -0.91 -1.75
C LEU A 52 -3.98 0.56 -1.72
N THR A 53 -4.86 1.44 -2.20
CA THR A 53 -4.57 2.88 -2.29
C THR A 53 -4.64 3.58 -0.93
N GLY A 54 -4.18 4.83 -0.87
CA GLY A 54 -4.50 5.76 0.20
C GLY A 54 -6.00 5.96 0.38
N ARG A 55 -6.41 6.73 1.40
CA ARG A 55 -7.82 7.04 1.67
C ARG A 55 -8.03 8.52 1.97
N LYS A 56 -9.25 8.99 1.78
CA LYS A 56 -9.70 10.30 2.26
C LYS A 56 -10.33 10.21 3.65
N GLU A 57 -11.18 9.21 3.86
CA GLU A 57 -11.97 9.03 5.08
C GLU A 57 -11.74 7.66 5.71
N ASN A 58 -11.88 7.57 7.03
CA ASN A 58 -11.80 6.31 7.75
C ASN A 58 -13.16 5.62 7.76
N ASN A 59 -13.18 4.34 7.41
CA ASN A 59 -14.39 3.53 7.38
C ASN A 59 -14.10 2.11 7.87
N ARG A 60 -14.88 1.62 8.84
CA ARG A 60 -14.70 0.28 9.42
C ARG A 60 -14.88 -0.85 8.40
N ILE A 61 -15.83 -0.68 7.46
CA ILE A 61 -16.08 -1.68 6.42
C ILE A 61 -14.87 -1.75 5.49
N MET A 62 -14.34 -0.60 5.09
CA MET A 62 -13.13 -0.49 4.29
C MET A 62 -11.92 -1.13 5.01
N ASN A 63 -11.75 -0.86 6.30
CA ASN A 63 -10.67 -1.44 7.08
C ASN A 63 -10.77 -2.97 7.09
N LYS A 64 -11.97 -3.52 7.33
CA LYS A 64 -12.23 -4.98 7.32
C LYS A 64 -11.93 -5.57 5.94
N ALA A 65 -12.43 -4.97 4.88
CA ALA A 65 -12.22 -5.44 3.51
C ALA A 65 -10.74 -5.48 3.11
N ASN A 66 -10.00 -4.39 3.38
CA ASN A 66 -8.57 -4.36 3.11
C ASN A 66 -7.80 -5.39 3.97
N SER A 67 -8.19 -5.59 5.25
CA SER A 67 -7.57 -6.62 6.09
C SER A 67 -7.79 -8.03 5.55
N GLU A 68 -8.96 -8.35 5.01
CA GLU A 68 -9.22 -9.65 4.39
C GLU A 68 -8.38 -9.85 3.10
N ILE A 69 -8.23 -8.81 2.27
CA ILE A 69 -7.33 -8.86 1.10
C ILE A 69 -5.87 -9.10 1.54
N ILE A 70 -5.42 -8.41 2.58
CA ILE A 70 -4.05 -8.58 3.11
C ILE A 70 -3.84 -10.01 3.60
N LYS A 71 -4.76 -10.56 4.39
CA LYS A 71 -4.69 -11.95 4.88
C LYS A 71 -4.67 -12.95 3.72
N HIS A 72 -5.53 -12.74 2.72
CA HIS A 72 -5.56 -13.56 1.51
C HIS A 72 -4.23 -13.49 0.76
N ALA A 73 -3.70 -12.28 0.51
CA ALA A 73 -2.43 -12.11 -0.19
C ALA A 73 -1.27 -12.81 0.53
N ILE A 74 -1.25 -12.76 1.87
CA ILE A 74 -0.23 -13.44 2.68
C ILE A 74 -0.41 -14.96 2.62
N SER A 75 -1.62 -15.48 2.83
CA SER A 75 -1.90 -16.93 2.85
C SER A 75 -1.65 -17.60 1.51
N GLU A 76 -2.02 -16.94 0.43
CA GLU A 76 -1.86 -17.43 -0.95
C GLU A 76 -0.52 -17.02 -1.59
N LYS A 77 0.37 -16.36 -0.82
CA LYS A 77 1.68 -15.85 -1.26
C LYS A 77 1.60 -14.95 -2.50
N LYS A 78 0.51 -14.19 -2.61
CA LYS A 78 0.30 -13.21 -3.68
C LYS A 78 0.98 -11.89 -3.35
N GLN A 79 1.27 -11.10 -4.36
CA GLN A 79 1.93 -9.81 -4.21
C GLN A 79 0.95 -8.76 -3.66
N LEU A 80 1.45 -7.82 -2.86
CA LEU A 80 0.66 -6.72 -2.33
C LEU A 80 1.50 -5.45 -2.20
N LEU A 81 0.97 -4.33 -2.67
CA LEU A 81 1.50 -2.99 -2.43
C LEU A 81 0.44 -2.15 -1.70
N GLY A 82 0.71 -1.80 -0.46
CA GLY A 82 -0.10 -0.84 0.29
C GLY A 82 0.47 0.58 0.16
N ILE A 83 -0.34 1.55 -0.25
CA ILE A 83 0.06 2.96 -0.43
C ILE A 83 -0.56 3.78 0.69
N CYS A 84 0.23 4.53 1.46
CA CYS A 84 -0.18 5.40 2.54
C CYS A 84 -1.12 4.66 3.52
N TYR A 85 -2.42 4.89 3.49
CA TYR A 85 -3.37 4.10 4.26
C TYR A 85 -3.25 2.58 4.00
N GLY A 86 -2.95 2.16 2.76
CA GLY A 86 -2.70 0.76 2.44
C GLY A 86 -1.55 0.16 3.25
N ALA A 87 -0.48 0.92 3.50
CA ALA A 87 0.63 0.52 4.37
C ALA A 87 0.22 0.52 5.85
N GLU A 88 -0.57 1.51 6.27
CA GLU A 88 -1.09 1.58 7.64
C GLU A 88 -1.96 0.37 7.98
N ILE A 89 -2.89 -0.02 7.10
CA ILE A 89 -3.79 -1.16 7.31
C ILE A 89 -3.05 -2.51 7.19
N LEU A 90 -2.02 -2.61 6.35
CA LEU A 90 -1.11 -3.75 6.31
C LEU A 90 -0.45 -3.93 7.68
N ASN A 91 0.11 -2.87 8.22
CA ASN A 91 0.75 -2.87 9.53
C ASN A 91 -0.23 -3.26 10.65
N GLN A 92 -1.43 -2.67 10.67
CA GLN A 92 -2.45 -2.95 11.68
C GLN A 92 -3.00 -4.39 11.58
N THR A 93 -3.17 -4.92 10.37
CA THR A 93 -3.60 -6.32 10.16
C THR A 93 -2.60 -7.32 10.77
N LEU A 94 -1.34 -6.93 10.84
CA LEU A 94 -0.24 -7.70 11.43
C LEU A 94 0.05 -7.32 12.89
N ASN A 95 -0.92 -6.68 13.57
CA ASN A 95 -0.86 -6.24 14.95
C ASN A 95 0.16 -5.12 15.25
N GLY A 96 0.53 -4.35 14.25
CA GLY A 96 1.28 -3.10 14.42
C GLY A 96 0.36 -1.94 14.82
N THR A 97 0.96 -0.80 15.14
CA THR A 97 0.24 0.41 15.55
C THR A 97 0.55 1.59 14.65
N ILE A 98 -0.37 2.53 14.57
CA ILE A 98 -0.21 3.80 13.88
C ILE A 98 -0.34 4.96 14.86
N LYS A 99 0.27 6.10 14.55
CA LYS A 99 0.15 7.33 15.32
C LYS A 99 -0.28 8.48 14.42
N LYS A 100 -0.93 9.46 15.02
CA LYS A 100 -1.20 10.74 14.38
C LYS A 100 -0.02 11.68 14.62
N TYR A 101 0.48 12.30 13.55
CA TYR A 101 1.47 13.37 13.65
C TYR A 101 0.82 14.68 14.05
N ASN A 102 1.54 15.55 14.74
CA ASN A 102 1.06 16.87 15.14
C ASN A 102 0.70 17.71 13.91
N GLU A 103 1.56 17.67 12.90
CA GLU A 103 1.36 18.34 11.62
C GLU A 103 1.21 17.32 10.49
N ARG A 104 0.60 17.77 9.40
CA ARG A 104 0.55 16.98 8.16
C ARG A 104 1.90 17.02 7.50
N ILE A 105 2.44 15.86 7.16
CA ILE A 105 3.60 15.72 6.29
C ILE A 105 3.09 15.85 4.86
N TYR A 106 3.64 16.82 4.10
CA TYR A 106 3.15 17.13 2.76
C TYR A 106 4.24 17.74 1.90
N GLY A 107 4.37 17.26 0.66
CA GLY A 107 5.31 17.76 -0.32
C GLY A 107 6.36 16.73 -0.71
N GLU A 108 7.41 17.19 -1.36
CA GLU A 108 8.53 16.31 -1.75
C GLU A 108 9.39 15.98 -0.53
N GLU A 109 9.80 14.74 -0.43
CA GLU A 109 10.69 14.23 0.62
C GLU A 109 11.73 13.29 0.01
N THR A 110 12.89 13.26 0.65
CA THR A 110 13.97 12.34 0.32
C THR A 110 13.93 11.14 1.27
N VAL A 111 13.80 9.96 0.71
CA VAL A 111 13.73 8.70 1.45
C VAL A 111 15.03 7.92 1.24
N ILE A 112 15.65 7.50 2.34
CA ILE A 112 16.89 6.72 2.34
C ILE A 112 16.56 5.25 2.46
N VAL A 113 17.01 4.47 1.48
CA VAL A 113 16.85 3.02 1.47
C VAL A 113 17.94 2.38 2.29
N GLU A 114 17.61 1.85 3.46
CA GLU A 114 18.56 1.30 4.44
C GLU A 114 18.87 -0.18 4.20
N LYS A 115 17.96 -0.90 3.57
CA LYS A 115 18.10 -2.34 3.32
C LYS A 115 17.92 -2.68 1.86
N LYS A 116 18.83 -3.51 1.34
CA LYS A 116 18.73 -4.04 -0.02
C LYS A 116 17.38 -4.73 -0.21
N ASN A 117 16.68 -4.34 -1.25
CA ASN A 117 15.36 -4.89 -1.58
C ASN A 117 15.14 -4.91 -3.10
N LYS A 118 14.00 -5.43 -3.54
CA LYS A 118 13.69 -5.61 -4.96
C LYS A 118 13.06 -4.38 -5.61
N ILE A 119 12.42 -3.49 -4.85
CA ILE A 119 11.58 -2.42 -5.42
C ILE A 119 12.27 -1.06 -5.54
N CYS A 120 13.33 -0.81 -4.77
CA CYS A 120 14.09 0.44 -4.83
C CYS A 120 15.50 0.28 -4.25
N GLN A 121 16.39 1.22 -4.56
CA GLN A 121 17.76 1.27 -4.08
C GLN A 121 18.20 2.71 -3.79
N ASN A 122 19.19 2.88 -2.93
CA ASN A 122 19.83 4.15 -2.61
C ASN A 122 18.88 5.19 -2.00
N GLU A 123 18.82 6.34 -2.61
CA GLU A 123 18.00 7.48 -2.24
C GLU A 123 16.95 7.70 -3.32
N ILE A 124 15.71 7.98 -2.90
CA ILE A 124 14.59 8.23 -3.80
C ILE A 124 13.86 9.51 -3.39
N ARG A 125 13.34 10.24 -4.38
CA ARG A 125 12.48 11.41 -4.18
C ARG A 125 11.03 11.03 -4.35
N VAL A 126 10.24 11.30 -3.32
CA VAL A 126 8.84 10.87 -3.24
C VAL A 126 7.94 12.01 -2.83
N PHE A 127 6.63 11.83 -2.99
CA PHE A 127 5.63 12.78 -2.57
C PHE A 127 4.87 12.29 -1.34
N GLU A 128 4.92 13.06 -0.28
CA GLU A 128 4.23 12.83 0.99
C GLU A 128 2.89 13.55 1.06
N SER A 129 1.90 12.88 1.61
CA SER A 129 0.61 13.50 1.88
C SER A 129 -0.15 12.73 2.95
N HIS A 130 0.33 12.77 4.19
CA HIS A 130 -0.29 12.02 5.28
C HIS A 130 -0.24 12.76 6.62
N ARG A 131 -1.10 12.37 7.55
CA ARG A 131 -1.13 12.83 8.95
C ARG A 131 -1.05 11.67 9.93
N TRP A 132 -1.15 10.46 9.43
CA TRP A 132 -0.98 9.24 10.20
C TRP A 132 0.21 8.49 9.64
N GLY A 133 0.84 7.66 10.46
CA GLY A 133 1.92 6.79 10.02
C GLY A 133 2.17 5.69 11.02
N ILE A 134 2.94 4.71 10.61
CA ILE A 134 3.31 3.57 11.43
C ILE A 134 4.13 4.04 12.65
N SER A 135 3.75 3.60 13.85
CA SER A 135 4.48 3.88 15.09
C SER A 135 5.25 2.67 15.61
N GLN A 136 4.67 1.48 15.49
CA GLN A 136 5.32 0.20 15.78
C GLN A 136 4.99 -0.79 14.65
N LEU A 137 6.00 -1.49 14.19
CA LEU A 137 5.84 -2.51 13.16
C LEU A 137 5.04 -3.70 13.69
N GLY A 138 4.16 -4.20 12.84
CA GLY A 138 3.48 -5.46 13.05
C GLY A 138 4.42 -6.66 12.96
N LYS A 139 3.90 -7.82 13.29
CA LYS A 139 4.67 -9.08 13.25
C LYS A 139 5.23 -9.32 11.86
N GLU A 140 6.52 -9.69 11.80
CA GLU A 140 7.23 -10.04 10.57
C GLU A 140 7.32 -8.92 9.52
N LEU A 141 6.92 -7.67 9.86
CA LEU A 141 7.22 -6.50 9.06
C LEU A 141 8.63 -5.98 9.35
N HIS A 142 9.32 -5.60 8.29
CA HIS A 142 10.65 -5.03 8.36
C HIS A 142 10.66 -3.65 7.71
N CYS A 143 11.34 -2.70 8.32
CA CYS A 143 11.63 -1.42 7.71
C CYS A 143 12.71 -1.61 6.63
N LEU A 144 12.47 -1.04 5.46
CA LEU A 144 13.43 -1.01 4.34
C LEU A 144 13.98 0.39 4.09
N ALA A 145 13.21 1.43 4.40
CA ALA A 145 13.56 2.82 4.13
C ALA A 145 12.92 3.77 5.14
N SER A 146 13.59 4.88 5.39
CA SER A 146 13.13 5.95 6.28
C SER A 146 13.42 7.35 5.71
N SER A 147 12.81 8.38 6.29
CA SER A 147 13.10 9.77 6.01
C SER A 147 13.29 10.56 7.31
N LYS A 148 13.56 11.85 7.20
CA LYS A 148 13.61 12.74 8.37
C LYS A 148 12.27 12.88 9.05
N SER A 149 11.19 12.85 8.27
CA SER A 149 9.82 13.06 8.74
C SER A 149 9.12 11.77 9.15
N CYS A 150 9.52 10.62 8.59
CA CYS A 150 8.86 9.34 8.82
C CYS A 150 9.86 8.19 8.96
N LYS A 151 9.77 7.48 10.09
CA LYS A 151 10.66 6.35 10.39
C LYS A 151 10.42 5.14 9.49
N TYR A 152 9.21 4.93 9.01
CA TYR A 152 8.80 3.74 8.26
C TYR A 152 8.19 4.14 6.92
N GLU A 153 9.05 4.54 5.99
CA GLU A 153 8.65 4.95 4.65
C GLU A 153 8.34 3.77 3.75
N ILE A 154 9.15 2.73 3.81
CA ILE A 154 8.91 1.48 3.11
C ILE A 154 9.01 0.34 4.11
N VAL A 155 7.99 -0.47 4.14
CA VAL A 155 7.95 -1.71 4.93
C VAL A 155 7.73 -2.91 4.04
N LYS A 156 8.22 -4.07 4.46
CA LYS A 156 8.07 -5.35 3.75
C LYS A 156 7.72 -6.46 4.72
N TYR A 157 6.78 -7.31 4.32
CA TYR A 157 6.43 -8.50 5.08
C TYR A 157 7.34 -9.66 4.74
N ASN A 158 8.16 -10.08 5.70
CA ASN A 158 9.01 -11.27 5.64
C ASN A 158 9.69 -11.46 4.26
N ASN A 159 9.65 -12.67 3.70
CA ASN A 159 10.23 -13.00 2.40
C ASN A 159 9.23 -12.86 1.22
N LEU A 160 7.99 -12.46 1.48
CA LEU A 160 6.98 -12.25 0.45
C LEU A 160 7.15 -10.88 -0.25
N ASN A 161 6.56 -10.76 -1.43
CA ASN A 161 6.49 -9.49 -2.16
C ASN A 161 5.27 -8.64 -1.69
N ASN A 162 5.16 -8.48 -0.36
CA ASN A 162 4.12 -7.65 0.26
C ASN A 162 4.80 -6.42 0.85
N PHE A 163 4.55 -5.27 0.25
CA PHE A 163 5.18 -3.99 0.59
C PHE A 163 4.16 -2.97 1.04
N GLY A 164 4.60 -2.02 1.84
CA GLY A 164 3.86 -0.81 2.16
C GLY A 164 4.75 0.41 1.97
N THR A 165 4.22 1.47 1.34
CA THR A 165 4.86 2.79 1.25
C THR A 165 4.03 3.81 2.02
N GLN A 166 4.65 4.62 2.88
CA GLN A 166 3.93 5.69 3.57
C GLN A 166 3.65 6.86 2.64
N PHE A 167 4.58 7.16 1.75
CA PHE A 167 4.43 8.15 0.67
C PHE A 167 3.48 7.67 -0.45
N HIS A 168 3.20 8.56 -1.39
CA HIS A 168 2.40 8.33 -2.58
C HIS A 168 3.29 8.07 -3.81
N PRO A 169 3.65 6.81 -4.12
CA PRO A 169 4.53 6.49 -5.24
C PRO A 169 3.92 6.88 -6.60
N GLU A 170 2.62 6.97 -6.71
CA GLU A 170 1.91 7.40 -7.92
C GLU A 170 2.14 8.87 -8.27
N MET A 171 2.80 9.66 -7.40
CA MET A 171 2.96 11.10 -7.51
C MET A 171 4.37 11.58 -7.87
N SER A 172 5.32 10.67 -8.03
CA SER A 172 6.72 11.00 -8.36
C SER A 172 7.33 9.96 -9.31
N ASP A 173 8.35 10.35 -10.07
CA ASP A 173 9.00 9.46 -11.04
C ASP A 173 9.69 8.27 -10.35
N ASP A 174 10.42 8.52 -9.25
CA ASP A 174 11.05 7.45 -8.48
C ASP A 174 9.98 6.52 -7.86
N GLY A 175 8.88 7.10 -7.39
CA GLY A 175 7.74 6.33 -6.89
C GLY A 175 7.08 5.47 -7.97
N GLN A 176 6.88 6.01 -9.18
CA GLN A 176 6.34 5.26 -10.31
C GLN A 176 7.27 4.11 -10.72
N SER A 177 8.59 4.30 -10.61
CA SER A 177 9.57 3.23 -10.82
C SER A 177 9.42 2.09 -9.79
N ILE A 178 9.06 2.41 -8.55
CA ILE A 178 8.71 1.40 -7.52
C ILE A 178 7.49 0.60 -7.93
N ILE A 179 6.41 1.27 -8.39
CA ILE A 179 5.20 0.58 -8.86
C ILE A 179 5.53 -0.31 -10.06
N GLN A 180 6.28 0.19 -11.03
CA GLN A 180 6.70 -0.59 -12.19
C GLN A 180 7.49 -1.84 -11.82
N THR A 181 8.45 -1.69 -10.90
CA THR A 181 9.25 -2.82 -10.41
C THR A 181 8.36 -3.82 -9.67
N PHE A 182 7.45 -3.35 -8.80
CA PHE A 182 6.48 -4.20 -8.10
C PHE A 182 5.63 -5.03 -9.07
N LEU A 183 5.20 -4.47 -10.19
CA LEU A 183 4.41 -5.19 -11.21
C LEU A 183 5.24 -6.22 -11.99
N SER A 184 6.57 -6.18 -11.90
CA SER A 184 7.50 -7.02 -12.69
C SER A 184 8.13 -8.17 -11.90
N ILE A 185 7.90 -8.25 -10.57
CA ILE A 185 8.57 -9.23 -9.69
C ILE A 185 7.70 -10.41 -9.32
#